data_e7ef2984506407e596b51e1a42957929
#
_entry.id   e7ef2984506407e596b51e1a42957929
#
_cell.length_a   1.000
_cell.length_b   1.000
_cell.length_c   1.000
_cell.angle_alpha   90.00
_cell.angle_beta   90.00
_cell.angle_gamma   90.00
#
_symmetry.space_group_name_H-M   'P 1'
#
loop_
_entity.id
_entity.type
_entity.pdbx_description
1 polymer ?
#
loop_
_entity_poly.entity_id
_entity_poly.type
_entity_poly.pdbx_seq_one_letter_code
_entity_poly.pdbx_strand_id
1 'polypeptide(L)'
;MKGEAQMTDTEKFATLKNEMINKNEKQFGAEIREKYGDAQIELSNEKFSSLSENELAHFKKLSAEILTELKNFNKTADIKQAAGKHLFDLHKEYLLTIWPKGQYSGEAHKKLAQMYVCDPRFSKYYEKGTGNPDAAKTLKAIIDYYA
;
A
#
# COMPACT_ATOMS: atom_id res chain seq x y z
N MET A 1 -14.01 38.23 -5.01
CA MET A 1 -14.29 37.55 -5.05
C MET A 1 -14.36 36.86 -4.72
N LYS A 2 -14.22 36.75 -4.50
CA LYS A 2 -14.29 35.87 -4.37
C LYS A 2 -14.51 35.12 -4.83
N GLY A 3 -14.31 35.80 -5.08
CA GLY A 3 -14.98 35.06 -6.02
C GLY A 3 -14.73 33.65 -6.10
N GLU A 4 -13.76 33.30 -5.89
CA GLU A 4 -13.54 31.89 -5.90
C GLU A 4 -14.07 31.28 -4.64
N ALA A 5 -15.07 30.44 -4.82
CA ALA A 5 -15.58 29.69 -3.71
C ALA A 5 -14.49 28.79 -3.14
N GLN A 6 -14.27 28.90 -1.87
CA GLN A 6 -13.36 27.99 -1.20
C GLN A 6 -13.99 26.61 -1.14
N MET A 7 -13.19 25.59 -1.40
CA MET A 7 -13.64 24.22 -1.27
C MET A 7 -13.96 23.91 0.18
N THR A 8 -15.03 23.16 0.40
CA THR A 8 -15.35 22.63 1.72
C THR A 8 -14.29 21.61 2.12
N ASP A 9 -14.21 21.29 3.39
CA ASP A 9 -13.28 20.24 3.86
C ASP A 9 -13.60 18.90 3.19
N THR A 10 -14.88 18.57 3.01
CA THR A 10 -15.28 17.37 2.31
C THR A 10 -14.79 17.35 0.86
N GLU A 11 -14.92 18.49 0.15
CA GLU A 11 -14.44 18.61 -1.23
C GLU A 11 -12.92 18.49 -1.31
N LYS A 12 -12.19 19.12 -0.39
CA LYS A 12 -10.74 19.02 -0.33
C LYS A 12 -10.29 17.59 -0.10
N PHE A 13 -10.98 16.87 0.78
CA PHE A 13 -10.68 15.48 1.08
C PHE A 13 -10.93 14.59 -0.14
N ALA A 14 -12.06 14.78 -0.82
CA ALA A 14 -12.38 14.04 -2.05
C ALA A 14 -11.33 14.32 -3.13
N THR A 15 -10.93 15.58 -3.29
CA THR A 15 -9.90 15.97 -4.25
C THR A 15 -8.56 15.28 -3.93
N LEU A 16 -8.17 15.25 -2.66
CA LEU A 16 -6.94 14.59 -2.24
C LEU A 16 -6.96 13.09 -2.61
N LYS A 17 -8.06 12.39 -2.31
CA LYS A 17 -8.18 10.98 -2.65
C LYS A 17 -8.12 10.76 -4.16
N ASN A 18 -8.80 11.61 -4.94
CA ASN A 18 -8.77 11.51 -6.39
C ASN A 18 -7.37 11.74 -6.96
N GLU A 19 -6.64 12.70 -6.40
CA GLU A 19 -5.26 12.94 -6.81
C GLU A 19 -4.37 11.74 -6.54
N MET A 20 -4.55 11.08 -5.40
CA MET A 20 -3.80 9.87 -5.05
C MET A 20 -4.11 8.73 -6.02
N ILE A 21 -5.40 8.53 -6.36
CA ILE A 21 -5.81 7.53 -7.33
C ILE A 21 -5.21 7.84 -8.70
N ASN A 22 -5.31 9.08 -9.15
CA ASN A 22 -4.80 9.49 -10.47
C ASN A 22 -3.29 9.32 -10.56
N LYS A 23 -2.57 9.65 -9.50
CA LYS A 23 -1.12 9.46 -9.46
C LYS A 23 -0.75 7.99 -9.57
N ASN A 24 -1.46 7.13 -8.84
CA ASN A 24 -1.24 5.69 -8.91
C ASN A 24 -1.58 5.13 -10.30
N GLU A 25 -2.71 5.55 -10.89
CA GLU A 25 -3.10 5.16 -12.24
C GLU A 25 -2.05 5.59 -13.28
N LYS A 26 -1.55 6.81 -13.16
CA LYS A 26 -0.55 7.32 -14.08
C LYS A 26 0.76 6.54 -13.98
N GLN A 27 1.15 6.16 -12.78
CA GLN A 27 2.42 5.48 -12.54
C GLN A 27 2.35 3.98 -12.83
N PHE A 28 1.24 3.32 -12.47
CA PHE A 28 1.14 1.86 -12.50
C PHE A 28 -0.08 1.33 -13.25
N GLY A 29 -1.04 2.20 -13.60
CA GLY A 29 -2.36 1.78 -14.05
C GLY A 29 -2.35 0.82 -15.22
N ALA A 30 -1.58 1.09 -16.27
CA ALA A 30 -1.56 0.24 -17.45
C ALA A 30 -1.14 -1.19 -17.11
N GLU A 31 -0.10 -1.34 -16.32
CA GLU A 31 0.44 -2.66 -15.94
C GLU A 31 -0.49 -3.40 -14.98
N ILE A 32 -1.04 -2.68 -14.03
CA ILE A 32 -1.95 -3.27 -13.04
C ILE A 32 -3.24 -3.70 -13.73
N ARG A 33 -3.77 -2.91 -14.66
CA ARG A 33 -4.98 -3.24 -15.40
C ARG A 33 -4.76 -4.46 -16.29
N GLU A 34 -3.59 -4.58 -16.90
CA GLU A 34 -3.24 -5.76 -17.68
C GLU A 34 -3.20 -7.02 -16.82
N LYS A 35 -2.64 -6.89 -15.62
CA LYS A 35 -2.45 -8.03 -14.71
C LYS A 35 -3.74 -8.45 -13.99
N TYR A 36 -4.55 -7.49 -13.54
CA TYR A 36 -5.72 -7.75 -12.69
C TYR A 36 -7.07 -7.46 -13.36
N GLY A 37 -7.06 -6.81 -14.53
CA GLY A 37 -8.26 -6.43 -15.26
C GLY A 37 -8.84 -5.09 -14.81
N ASP A 38 -9.54 -4.42 -15.74
CA ASP A 38 -10.11 -3.09 -15.49
C ASP A 38 -11.15 -3.12 -14.38
N ALA A 39 -12.02 -4.12 -14.36
CA ALA A 39 -13.08 -4.22 -13.35
C ALA A 39 -12.50 -4.27 -11.94
N GLN A 40 -11.42 -5.01 -11.75
CA GLN A 40 -10.75 -5.13 -10.46
C GLN A 40 -10.16 -3.80 -10.02
N ILE A 41 -9.53 -3.06 -10.92
CA ILE A 41 -8.93 -1.77 -10.62
C ILE A 41 -10.02 -0.73 -10.31
N GLU A 42 -11.13 -0.76 -11.04
CA GLU A 42 -12.25 0.14 -10.73
C GLU A 42 -12.80 -0.11 -9.33
N LEU A 43 -12.95 -1.38 -8.92
CA LEU A 43 -13.38 -1.72 -7.57
C LEU A 43 -12.40 -1.22 -6.52
N SER A 44 -11.10 -1.34 -6.77
CA SER A 44 -10.06 -0.84 -5.86
C SER A 44 -10.12 0.69 -5.75
N ASN A 45 -10.29 1.39 -6.87
CA ASN A 45 -10.41 2.84 -6.89
C ASN A 45 -11.67 3.31 -6.16
N GLU A 46 -12.79 2.62 -6.34
CA GLU A 46 -14.04 2.91 -5.61
C GLU A 46 -13.84 2.73 -4.10
N LYS A 47 -13.18 1.66 -3.71
CA LYS A 47 -12.89 1.41 -2.29
C LYS A 47 -12.06 2.55 -1.72
N PHE A 48 -11.00 2.96 -2.42
CA PHE A 48 -10.14 4.05 -1.95
C PHE A 48 -10.93 5.36 -1.86
N SER A 49 -11.76 5.66 -2.88
CA SER A 49 -12.60 6.86 -2.87
C SER A 49 -13.62 6.85 -1.73
N SER A 50 -14.02 5.68 -1.25
CA SER A 50 -14.99 5.54 -0.18
C SER A 50 -14.39 5.66 1.22
N LEU A 51 -13.07 5.74 1.35
CA LEU A 51 -12.42 5.85 2.66
C LEU A 51 -12.83 7.14 3.36
N SER A 52 -13.15 7.02 4.64
CA SER A 52 -13.38 8.19 5.50
C SER A 52 -12.06 8.89 5.81
N GLU A 53 -12.13 10.08 6.39
CA GLU A 53 -10.92 10.78 6.83
C GLU A 53 -10.12 9.96 7.83
N ASN A 54 -10.80 9.30 8.77
CA ASN A 54 -10.14 8.46 9.75
C ASN A 54 -9.48 7.23 9.10
N GLU A 55 -10.16 6.63 8.13
CA GLU A 55 -9.61 5.48 7.40
C GLU A 55 -8.39 5.87 6.57
N LEU A 56 -8.43 7.03 5.90
CA LEU A 56 -7.28 7.53 5.15
C LEU A 56 -6.11 7.85 6.08
N ALA A 57 -6.38 8.48 7.22
CA ALA A 57 -5.34 8.75 8.22
C ALA A 57 -4.72 7.45 8.73
N HIS A 58 -5.54 6.44 8.98
CA HIS A 58 -5.08 5.12 9.39
C HIS A 58 -4.20 4.47 8.33
N PHE A 59 -4.62 4.54 7.06
CA PHE A 59 -3.85 4.04 5.93
C PHE A 59 -2.46 4.70 5.87
N LYS A 60 -2.41 6.02 6.00
CA LYS A 60 -1.14 6.75 5.98
C LYS A 60 -0.24 6.37 7.15
N LYS A 61 -0.85 6.21 8.34
CA LYS A 61 -0.12 5.79 9.54
C LYS A 61 0.48 4.40 9.33
N LEU A 62 -0.30 3.46 8.80
CA LEU A 62 0.18 2.11 8.52
C LEU A 62 1.32 2.12 7.51
N SER A 63 1.21 2.93 6.46
CA SER A 63 2.27 3.06 5.47
C SER A 63 3.58 3.51 6.11
N ALA A 64 3.52 4.51 6.99
CA ALA A 64 4.69 5.02 7.70
C ALA A 64 5.26 3.99 8.68
N GLU A 65 4.39 3.29 9.41
CA GLU A 65 4.82 2.27 10.36
C GLU A 65 5.50 1.10 9.66
N ILE A 66 4.98 0.66 8.52
CA ILE A 66 5.59 -0.41 7.73
C ILE A 66 7.02 -0.03 7.36
N LEU A 67 7.24 1.18 6.86
CA LEU A 67 8.59 1.62 6.50
C LEU A 67 9.50 1.69 7.73
N THR A 68 9.01 2.20 8.85
CA THR A 68 9.77 2.30 10.09
C THR A 68 10.16 0.92 10.63
N GLU A 69 9.21 0.00 10.69
CA GLU A 69 9.45 -1.36 11.17
C GLU A 69 10.40 -2.11 10.23
N LEU A 70 10.23 -1.93 8.93
CA LEU A 70 11.10 -2.55 7.94
C LEU A 70 12.53 -2.00 8.01
N LYS A 71 12.66 -0.69 8.23
CA LYS A 71 13.97 -0.06 8.44
C LYS A 71 14.67 -0.62 9.66
N ASN A 72 13.93 -0.81 10.74
CA ASN A 72 14.46 -1.31 12.00
C ASN A 72 14.62 -2.83 12.04
N PHE A 73 14.10 -3.52 11.03
CA PHE A 73 14.20 -4.97 10.97
C PHE A 73 15.65 -5.37 10.71
N ASN A 74 16.24 -6.05 11.67
CA ASN A 74 17.64 -6.46 11.57
C ASN A 74 17.77 -7.59 10.55
N LYS A 75 18.69 -7.45 9.59
CA LYS A 75 18.95 -8.47 8.57
C LYS A 75 19.29 -9.85 9.15
N THR A 76 19.82 -9.89 10.36
CA THR A 76 20.11 -11.15 11.05
C THR A 76 18.92 -11.68 11.84
N ALA A 77 17.85 -10.88 11.97
CA ALA A 77 16.65 -11.30 12.68
C ALA A 77 15.92 -12.40 11.90
N ASP A 78 15.42 -13.37 12.63
CA ASP A 78 14.60 -14.42 12.06
C ASP A 78 13.19 -13.84 11.77
N ILE A 79 12.74 -13.96 10.53
CA ILE A 79 11.40 -13.49 10.15
C ILE A 79 10.28 -14.20 10.92
N LYS A 80 10.58 -15.35 11.52
CA LYS A 80 9.65 -16.13 12.35
C LYS A 80 9.44 -15.52 13.73
N GLN A 81 10.26 -14.54 14.13
CA GLN A 81 10.14 -13.88 15.41
C GLN A 81 9.03 -12.83 15.42
N ALA A 82 8.73 -12.31 16.62
CA ALA A 82 7.65 -11.36 16.83
C ALA A 82 7.70 -10.13 15.90
N ALA A 83 8.90 -9.61 15.62
CA ALA A 83 9.05 -8.43 14.74
C ALA A 83 8.60 -8.73 13.30
N GLY A 84 8.89 -9.92 12.78
CA GLY A 84 8.45 -10.34 11.45
C GLY A 84 6.94 -10.49 11.41
N LYS A 85 6.35 -11.13 12.41
CA LYS A 85 4.90 -11.28 12.52
C LYS A 85 4.19 -9.94 12.61
N HIS A 86 4.74 -9.02 13.40
CA HIS A 86 4.19 -7.68 13.55
C HIS A 86 4.19 -6.93 12.23
N LEU A 87 5.28 -7.00 11.49
CA LEU A 87 5.39 -6.36 10.18
C LEU A 87 4.39 -6.95 9.18
N PHE A 88 4.21 -8.27 9.20
CA PHE A 88 3.19 -8.92 8.39
C PHE A 88 1.78 -8.41 8.75
N ASP A 89 1.48 -8.34 10.05
CA ASP A 89 0.17 -7.89 10.51
C ASP A 89 -0.11 -6.44 10.10
N LEU A 90 0.88 -5.57 10.17
CA LEU A 90 0.75 -4.18 9.70
C LEU A 90 0.44 -4.13 8.20
N HIS A 91 1.16 -4.92 7.41
CA HIS A 91 0.97 -4.94 5.96
C HIS A 91 -0.39 -5.52 5.58
N LYS A 92 -0.82 -6.57 6.26
CA LYS A 92 -2.14 -7.14 6.05
C LYS A 92 -3.24 -6.12 6.36
N GLU A 93 -3.13 -5.42 7.48
CA GLU A 93 -4.10 -4.39 7.86
C GLU A 93 -4.12 -3.25 6.85
N TYR A 94 -2.96 -2.86 6.34
CA TYR A 94 -2.83 -1.88 5.25
C TYR A 94 -3.66 -2.31 4.04
N LEU A 95 -3.54 -3.57 3.60
CA LEU A 95 -4.30 -4.08 2.47
C LEU A 95 -5.79 -4.19 2.77
N LEU A 96 -6.16 -4.62 3.98
CA LEU A 96 -7.56 -4.71 4.37
C LEU A 96 -8.24 -3.34 4.40
N THR A 97 -7.46 -2.28 4.63
CA THR A 97 -7.98 -0.91 4.63
C THR A 97 -8.28 -0.42 3.23
N ILE A 98 -7.45 -0.75 2.24
CA ILE A 98 -7.55 -0.18 0.89
C ILE A 98 -8.12 -1.13 -0.17
N TRP A 99 -8.08 -2.44 0.08
CA TRP A 99 -8.63 -3.40 -0.88
C TRP A 99 -10.15 -3.55 -0.69
N PRO A 100 -10.89 -3.82 -1.79
CA PRO A 100 -12.32 -4.12 -1.67
C PRO A 100 -12.57 -5.28 -0.73
N LYS A 101 -13.70 -5.24 -0.05
CA LYS A 101 -14.10 -6.29 0.87
C LYS A 101 -14.13 -7.66 0.16
N GLY A 102 -13.52 -8.66 0.80
CA GLY A 102 -13.45 -10.00 0.24
C GLY A 102 -12.33 -10.21 -0.77
N GLN A 103 -11.58 -9.17 -1.11
CA GLN A 103 -10.48 -9.25 -2.07
C GLN A 103 -9.22 -9.85 -1.48
N TYR A 104 -9.02 -9.66 -0.18
CA TYR A 104 -7.80 -10.14 0.48
C TYR A 104 -7.79 -11.67 0.55
N SER A 105 -6.66 -12.25 0.20
CA SER A 105 -6.32 -13.65 0.47
C SER A 105 -4.81 -13.72 0.66
N GLY A 106 -4.34 -14.79 1.30
CA GLY A 106 -2.90 -15.02 1.43
C GLY A 106 -2.22 -15.11 0.07
N GLU A 107 -2.88 -15.75 -0.89
CA GLU A 107 -2.37 -15.88 -2.24
C GLU A 107 -2.25 -14.52 -2.94
N ALA A 108 -3.28 -13.68 -2.84
CA ALA A 108 -3.24 -12.34 -3.40
C ALA A 108 -2.15 -11.49 -2.75
N HIS A 109 -1.95 -11.64 -1.45
CA HIS A 109 -0.90 -10.96 -0.71
C HIS A 109 0.49 -11.35 -1.21
N LYS A 110 0.72 -12.65 -1.44
CA LYS A 110 1.99 -13.15 -1.98
C LYS A 110 2.24 -12.64 -3.40
N LYS A 111 1.21 -12.57 -4.24
CA LYS A 111 1.33 -12.02 -5.59
C LYS A 111 1.76 -10.56 -5.58
N LEU A 112 1.20 -9.78 -4.66
CA LEU A 112 1.59 -8.38 -4.50
C LEU A 112 3.06 -8.28 -4.07
N ALA A 113 3.48 -9.11 -3.13
CA ALA A 113 4.87 -9.14 -2.68
C ALA A 113 5.84 -9.49 -3.80
N GLN A 114 5.45 -10.39 -4.69
CA GLN A 114 6.24 -10.72 -5.87
C GLN A 114 6.41 -9.50 -6.78
N MET A 115 5.37 -8.71 -6.95
CA MET A 115 5.45 -7.47 -7.73
C MET A 115 6.40 -6.47 -7.07
N TYR A 116 6.46 -6.40 -5.74
CA TYR A 116 7.36 -5.50 -5.03
C TYR A 116 8.84 -5.74 -5.35
N VAL A 117 9.24 -6.99 -5.59
CA VAL A 117 10.63 -7.32 -5.91
C VAL A 117 10.90 -7.31 -7.41
N CYS A 118 9.88 -7.53 -8.24
CA CYS A 118 10.04 -7.59 -9.69
C CYS A 118 9.93 -6.23 -10.37
N ASP A 119 9.21 -5.28 -9.78
CA ASP A 119 9.02 -3.95 -10.35
C ASP A 119 9.94 -2.94 -9.66
N PRO A 120 10.91 -2.35 -10.39
CA PRO A 120 11.86 -1.40 -9.80
C PRO A 120 11.19 -0.18 -9.12
N ARG A 121 9.98 0.21 -9.56
CA ARG A 121 9.29 1.34 -8.94
C ARG A 121 8.90 1.03 -7.51
N PHE A 122 8.49 -0.22 -7.23
CA PHE A 122 8.17 -0.66 -5.88
C PHE A 122 9.43 -0.94 -5.07
N SER A 123 10.40 -1.65 -5.63
CA SER A 123 11.62 -1.97 -4.89
C SER A 123 12.39 -0.71 -4.51
N LYS A 124 12.41 0.30 -5.38
CA LYS A 124 13.04 1.59 -5.07
C LYS A 124 12.26 2.36 -4.01
N TYR A 125 10.94 2.27 -4.01
CA TYR A 125 10.13 2.90 -2.97
C TYR A 125 10.52 2.39 -1.58
N TYR A 126 10.65 1.08 -1.43
CA TYR A 126 11.05 0.49 -0.15
C TYR A 126 12.52 0.76 0.18
N GLU A 127 13.39 0.72 -0.81
CA GLU A 127 14.81 1.07 -0.64
C GLU A 127 14.96 2.50 -0.14
N LYS A 128 14.30 3.44 -0.80
CA LYS A 128 14.36 4.86 -0.45
C LYS A 128 13.77 5.12 0.94
N GLY A 129 12.64 4.49 1.24
CA GLY A 129 11.95 4.68 2.53
C GLY A 129 12.67 4.09 3.71
N THR A 130 13.54 3.09 3.50
CA THR A 130 14.25 2.39 4.57
C THR A 130 15.75 2.62 4.57
N GLY A 131 16.30 3.06 3.45
CA GLY A 131 17.75 3.13 3.27
C GLY A 131 18.40 1.78 3.05
N ASN A 132 17.60 0.73 2.82
CA ASN A 132 18.08 -0.64 2.66
C ASN A 132 17.71 -1.18 1.27
N PRO A 133 18.70 -1.53 0.42
CA PRO A 133 18.39 -2.03 -0.93
C PRO A 133 17.67 -3.39 -0.94
N ASP A 134 17.70 -4.12 0.16
CA ASP A 134 17.05 -5.43 0.29
C ASP A 134 15.67 -5.36 0.96
N ALA A 135 15.16 -4.16 1.22
CA ALA A 135 13.91 -3.98 1.95
C ALA A 135 12.72 -4.72 1.31
N ALA A 136 12.55 -4.62 0.00
CA ALA A 136 11.46 -5.30 -0.69
C ALA A 136 11.60 -6.82 -0.59
N LYS A 137 12.81 -7.35 -0.68
CA LYS A 137 13.08 -8.79 -0.54
C LYS A 137 12.76 -9.28 0.86
N THR A 138 13.12 -8.50 1.87
CA THR A 138 12.81 -8.81 3.27
C THR A 138 11.31 -8.85 3.50
N LEU A 139 10.60 -7.84 3.00
CA LEU A 139 9.14 -7.78 3.11
C LEU A 139 8.48 -8.97 2.40
N LYS A 140 8.96 -9.30 1.20
CA LYS A 140 8.46 -10.47 0.47
C LYS A 140 8.66 -11.76 1.28
N ALA A 141 9.83 -11.95 1.87
CA ALA A 141 10.12 -13.14 2.67
C ALA A 141 9.15 -13.26 3.85
N ILE A 142 8.85 -12.15 4.51
CA ILE A 142 7.89 -12.09 5.61
C ILE A 142 6.47 -12.45 5.12
N ILE A 143 6.06 -11.85 4.03
CA ILE A 143 4.73 -12.12 3.45
C ILE A 143 4.62 -13.58 3.02
N ASP A 144 5.62 -14.12 2.34
CA ASP A 144 5.62 -15.52 1.89
C ASP A 144 5.52 -16.50 3.06
N TYR A 145 6.10 -16.13 4.21
CA TYR A 145 6.08 -16.99 5.38
C TYR A 145 4.71 -16.98 6.09
N TYR A 146 4.11 -15.80 6.28
CA TYR A 146 2.89 -15.65 7.10
C TYR A 146 1.58 -15.67 6.32
N ALA A 147 1.59 -15.35 5.05
CA ALA A 147 0.36 -15.25 4.26
C ALA A 147 -0.24 -16.61 3.86
#